data_98484fa7402443e163b776f8b3269ac2
#
_entry.id   98484fa7402443e163b776f8b3269ac2
#
_cell.length_a   1.000
_cell.length_b   1.000
_cell.length_c   1.000
_cell.angle_alpha   90.00
_cell.angle_beta   90.00
_cell.angle_gamma   90.00
#
_symmetry.space_group_name_H-M   'P 1'
#
loop_
_entity.id
_entity.type
_entity.pdbx_description
1 polymer ?
#
loop_
_entity_poly.entity_id
_entity_poly.type
_entity_poly.pdbx_seq_one_letter_code
_entity_poly.pdbx_strand_id
1 'polypeptide(L)'
;MHSAIIVAKGHIVSIGHNRRLRGRTIGPHSVHAEVDALNTVRPDIDLSKSEMYVSRFNKNGGPLLSKPCDECMEAIRESGIRRVHYSLHRDELVWATIKV
;
A
#
# COMPACT_ATOMS: atom_id res chain seq x y z
N MET A 1 2.77 -2.93 11.89
CA MET A 1 2.23 -3.70 10.75
C MET A 1 1.89 -2.74 9.61
N HIS A 2 2.30 -3.07 8.42
CA HIS A 2 2.12 -2.23 7.24
C HIS A 2 1.24 -2.98 6.24
N SER A 3 0.15 -2.36 5.80
CA SER A 3 -0.81 -2.98 4.89
C SER A 3 -1.21 -2.01 3.79
N ALA A 4 -1.52 -2.54 2.61
CA ALA A 4 -2.06 -1.77 1.50
C ALA A 4 -3.30 -2.47 0.96
N ILE A 5 -4.34 -1.71 0.67
CA ILE A 5 -5.60 -2.22 0.15
C ILE A 5 -5.92 -1.47 -1.13
N ILE A 6 -6.29 -2.21 -2.17
CA ILE A 6 -6.78 -1.61 -3.41
C ILE A 6 -8.30 -1.76 -3.45
N VAL A 7 -8.99 -0.65 -3.68
CA VAL A 7 -10.44 -0.58 -3.72
C VAL A 7 -10.89 -0.16 -5.11
N ALA A 8 -11.79 -0.92 -5.71
CA ALA A 8 -12.40 -0.63 -7.00
C ALA A 8 -13.91 -0.71 -6.88
N LYS A 9 -14.62 0.33 -7.30
CA LYS A 9 -16.09 0.38 -7.27
C LYS A 9 -16.68 0.03 -5.89
N GLY A 10 -16.04 0.51 -4.82
CA GLY A 10 -16.49 0.25 -3.46
C GLY A 10 -16.16 -1.13 -2.91
N HIS A 11 -15.40 -1.95 -3.63
CA HIS A 11 -15.01 -3.29 -3.20
C HIS A 11 -13.52 -3.41 -3.05
N ILE A 12 -13.07 -4.14 -2.02
CA ILE A 12 -11.66 -4.48 -1.86
C ILE A 12 -11.30 -5.53 -2.91
N VAL A 13 -10.36 -5.21 -3.78
CA VAL A 13 -9.93 -6.11 -4.86
C VAL A 13 -8.53 -6.67 -4.63
N SER A 14 -7.78 -6.12 -3.68
CA SER A 14 -6.47 -6.66 -3.32
C SER A 14 -6.05 -6.18 -1.94
N ILE A 15 -5.30 -7.01 -1.23
CA ILE A 15 -4.70 -6.69 0.06
C ILE A 15 -3.24 -7.10 -0.01
N GLY A 16 -2.35 -6.20 0.38
CA GLY A 16 -0.92 -6.47 0.44
C GLY A 16 -0.35 -6.22 1.82
N HIS A 17 0.71 -6.92 2.15
CA HIS A 17 1.44 -6.79 3.41
C HIS A 17 2.93 -6.77 3.15
N ASN A 18 3.69 -6.13 4.03
CA ASN A 18 5.14 -6.24 3.98
C ASN A 18 5.54 -7.70 4.14
N ARG A 19 6.41 -8.19 3.26
CA ARG A 19 6.92 -9.55 3.32
C ARG A 19 8.42 -9.55 3.18
N ARG A 20 9.09 -10.41 3.96
CA ARG A 20 10.51 -10.69 3.79
C ARG A 20 10.66 -11.80 2.78
N LEU A 21 11.63 -11.65 1.88
CA LEU A 21 12.00 -12.71 0.95
C LEU A 21 12.85 -13.73 1.70
N ARG A 22 12.32 -14.95 1.84
CA ARG A 22 13.01 -16.04 2.53
C ARG A 22 14.14 -16.62 1.69
N GLY A 23 15.17 -17.11 2.35
CA GLY A 23 16.24 -17.87 1.71
C GLY A 23 17.21 -17.05 0.90
N ARG A 24 17.17 -15.75 1.00
CA ARG A 24 18.14 -14.88 0.32
C ARG A 24 19.20 -14.41 1.30
N THR A 25 20.44 -14.53 0.89
CA THR A 25 21.58 -14.15 1.71
C THR A 25 22.04 -12.72 1.47
N ILE A 26 21.52 -12.05 0.46
CA ILE A 26 21.92 -10.71 0.08
C ILE A 26 20.98 -9.71 0.70
N GLY A 27 21.37 -9.16 1.85
CA GLY A 27 20.70 -8.08 2.53
C GLY A 27 19.24 -8.34 2.93
N PRO A 28 18.65 -7.46 3.73
CA PRO A 28 17.25 -7.56 4.11
C PRO A 28 16.39 -7.00 2.98
N HIS A 29 16.07 -7.82 2.01
CA HIS A 29 15.10 -7.43 0.99
C HIS A 29 13.69 -7.76 1.47
N SER A 30 12.80 -6.79 1.41
CA SER A 30 11.40 -6.98 1.71
C SER A 30 10.55 -6.49 0.54
N VAL A 31 9.41 -7.13 0.33
CA VAL A 31 8.39 -6.64 -0.59
C VAL A 31 7.50 -5.69 0.21
N HIS A 32 7.41 -4.44 -0.21
CA HIS A 32 6.56 -3.47 0.46
C HIS A 32 5.09 -3.81 0.23
N ALA A 33 4.23 -3.43 1.18
CA ALA A 33 2.81 -3.74 1.14
C ALA A 33 2.15 -3.23 -0.14
N GLU A 34 2.52 -2.05 -0.60
CA GLU A 34 1.96 -1.44 -1.81
C GLU A 34 2.27 -2.29 -3.05
N VAL A 35 3.51 -2.73 -3.19
CA VAL A 35 3.93 -3.59 -4.31
C VAL A 35 3.27 -4.96 -4.20
N ASP A 36 3.16 -5.50 -2.99
CA ASP A 36 2.46 -6.77 -2.78
C ASP A 36 1.00 -6.70 -3.22
N ALA A 37 0.30 -5.60 -2.89
CA ALA A 37 -1.07 -5.40 -3.30
C ALA A 37 -1.19 -5.30 -4.83
N LEU A 38 -0.28 -4.57 -5.48
CA LEU A 38 -0.26 -4.44 -6.95
C LEU A 38 0.00 -5.78 -7.64
N ASN A 39 0.88 -6.61 -7.07
CA ASN A 39 1.21 -7.91 -7.64
C ASN A 39 0.09 -8.94 -7.46
N THR A 40 -0.79 -8.72 -6.50
CA THR A 40 -1.84 -9.67 -6.13
C THR A 40 -3.17 -9.37 -6.83
N VAL A 41 -3.36 -8.13 -7.31
CA VAL A 41 -4.61 -7.73 -7.95
C VAL A 41 -4.83 -8.50 -9.26
N ARG A 42 -6.09 -8.85 -9.54
CA ARG A 42 -6.45 -9.57 -10.76
C ARG A 42 -6.21 -8.70 -11.99
N PRO A 43 -5.76 -9.30 -13.12
CA PRO A 43 -5.46 -8.53 -14.33
C PRO A 43 -6.67 -7.82 -14.95
N ASP A 44 -7.89 -8.28 -14.67
CA ASP A 44 -9.11 -7.71 -15.22
C ASP A 44 -9.59 -6.45 -14.49
N ILE A 45 -8.94 -6.07 -13.40
CA ILE A 45 -9.31 -4.88 -12.62
C ILE A 45 -8.71 -3.63 -13.29
N ASP A 46 -9.57 -2.63 -13.51
CA ASP A 46 -9.14 -1.34 -14.05
C ASP A 46 -8.58 -0.47 -12.92
N LEU A 47 -7.25 -0.44 -12.82
CA LEU A 47 -6.57 0.31 -11.75
C LEU A 47 -6.71 1.83 -11.91
N SER A 48 -7.00 2.33 -13.11
CA SER A 48 -7.24 3.76 -13.30
C SER A 48 -8.50 4.26 -12.59
N LYS A 49 -9.40 3.34 -12.25
CA LYS A 49 -10.65 3.63 -11.51
C LYS A 49 -10.59 3.13 -10.08
N SER A 50 -9.41 2.75 -9.61
CA SER A 50 -9.20 2.21 -8.28
C SER A 50 -8.41 3.17 -7.41
N GLU A 51 -8.51 3.00 -6.10
CA GLU A 51 -7.76 3.77 -5.12
C GLU A 51 -6.99 2.81 -4.22
N MET A 52 -5.85 3.28 -3.72
CA MET A 52 -5.05 2.51 -2.77
C MET A 52 -5.10 3.16 -1.40
N TYR A 53 -5.27 2.35 -0.36
CA TYR A 53 -5.19 2.77 1.03
C TYR A 53 -4.00 2.08 1.68
N VAL A 54 -3.08 2.85 2.22
CA VAL A 54 -1.89 2.33 2.89
C VAL A 54 -1.97 2.69 4.37
N SER A 55 -1.81 1.72 5.24
CA SER A 55 -1.86 1.94 6.68
C SER A 55 -0.66 1.31 7.37
N ARG A 56 -0.28 1.90 8.49
CA ARG A 56 0.76 1.38 9.35
C ARG A 56 0.37 1.62 10.79
N PHE A 57 0.53 0.60 11.64
CA PHE A 57 0.20 0.67 13.04
C PHE A 57 1.38 0.18 13.88
N ASN A 58 1.57 0.80 15.05
CA ASN A 58 2.57 0.33 16.01
C ASN A 58 2.05 -0.90 16.76
N LYS A 59 2.87 -1.45 17.67
CA LYS A 59 2.53 -2.64 18.45
C LYS A 59 1.29 -2.46 19.32
N ASN A 60 1.00 -1.22 19.70
CA ASN A 60 -0.14 -0.89 20.56
C ASN A 60 -1.40 -0.51 19.77
N GLY A 61 -1.35 -0.65 18.44
CA GLY A 61 -2.49 -0.34 17.58
C GLY A 61 -2.63 1.13 17.19
N GLY A 62 -1.67 2.00 17.59
CA GLY A 62 -1.70 3.41 17.20
C GLY A 62 -1.29 3.61 15.75
N PRO A 63 -1.98 4.50 15.01
CA PRO A 63 -1.63 4.76 13.61
C PRO A 63 -0.29 5.48 13.47
N LEU A 64 0.47 5.08 12.45
CA LEU A 64 1.76 5.67 12.10
C LEU A 64 1.70 6.23 10.69
N LEU A 65 2.65 7.12 10.37
CA LEU A 65 2.79 7.62 8.99
C LEU A 65 3.11 6.48 8.05
N SER A 66 2.30 6.34 7.02
CA SER A 66 2.44 5.25 6.04
C SER A 66 2.63 5.77 4.61
N LYS A 67 3.10 7.01 4.44
CA LYS A 67 3.32 7.57 3.12
C LYS A 67 4.25 6.66 2.31
N PRO A 68 3.85 6.23 1.09
CA PRO A 68 4.69 5.37 0.27
C PRO A 68 6.03 6.02 -0.06
N CYS A 69 7.10 5.22 -0.10
CA CYS A 69 8.41 5.68 -0.54
C CYS A 69 8.41 5.96 -2.05
N ASP A 70 9.48 6.58 -2.54
CA ASP A 70 9.57 6.97 -3.94
C ASP A 70 9.46 5.77 -4.89
N GLU A 71 10.05 4.64 -4.53
CA GLU A 71 9.96 3.41 -5.34
C GLU A 71 8.53 2.88 -5.41
N CYS A 72 7.81 2.89 -4.28
CA CYS A 72 6.42 2.47 -4.24
C CYS A 72 5.53 3.45 -5.02
N MET A 73 5.79 4.75 -4.91
CA MET A 73 5.05 5.76 -5.68
C MET A 73 5.25 5.57 -7.17
N GLU A 74 6.46 5.21 -7.60
CA GLU A 74 6.74 4.91 -9.01
C GLU A 74 5.92 3.70 -9.48
N ALA A 75 5.91 2.61 -8.70
CA ALA A 75 5.13 1.42 -9.03
C ALA A 75 3.63 1.72 -9.08
N ILE A 76 3.13 2.52 -8.15
CA ILE A 76 1.72 2.92 -8.12
C ILE A 76 1.38 3.76 -9.35
N ARG A 77 2.23 4.70 -9.72
CA ARG A 77 2.05 5.54 -10.91
C ARG A 77 1.99 4.69 -12.18
N GLU A 78 2.91 3.75 -12.32
CA GLU A 78 2.95 2.85 -13.47
C GLU A 78 1.73 1.94 -13.54
N SER A 79 1.12 1.61 -12.41
CA SER A 79 -0.08 0.76 -12.36
C SER A 79 -1.33 1.45 -12.89
N GLY A 80 -1.35 2.77 -12.94
CA GLY A 80 -2.51 3.55 -13.34
C GLY A 80 -3.37 4.05 -12.20
N ILE A 81 -3.12 3.64 -10.97
CA ILE A 81 -3.84 4.16 -9.78
C ILE A 81 -3.56 5.65 -9.64
N ARG A 82 -4.61 6.45 -9.44
CA ARG A 82 -4.51 7.90 -9.41
C ARG A 82 -4.61 8.52 -8.02
N ARG A 83 -5.07 7.78 -7.03
CA ARG A 83 -5.20 8.29 -5.67
C ARG A 83 -4.66 7.27 -4.67
N VAL A 84 -3.84 7.76 -3.77
CA VAL A 84 -3.30 6.98 -2.66
C VAL A 84 -3.64 7.68 -1.36
N HIS A 85 -4.29 6.97 -0.46
CA HIS A 85 -4.60 7.45 0.87
C HIS A 85 -3.67 6.76 1.85
N TYR A 86 -3.04 7.52 2.73
CA TYR A 86 -2.11 6.94 3.71
C TYR A 86 -2.39 7.47 5.11
N SER A 87 -2.09 6.63 6.11
CA SER A 87 -2.30 6.98 7.50
C SER A 87 -1.25 7.96 8.00
N LEU A 88 -1.66 8.83 8.92
CA LEU A 88 -0.79 9.80 9.59
C LEU A 88 -0.50 9.35 11.01
N HIS A 89 0.62 9.83 11.56
CA HIS A 89 0.96 9.62 12.97
C HIS A 89 0.17 10.61 13.82
N ARG A 90 -1.02 10.18 14.26
CA ARG A 90 -1.96 10.97 15.07
C ARG A 90 -2.52 10.08 16.18
N ASP A 91 -3.27 10.69 17.11
CA ASP A 91 -3.99 9.95 18.16
C ASP A 91 -5.13 9.12 17.58
N GLU A 92 -5.70 9.58 16.48
CA GLU A 92 -6.76 8.88 15.76
C GLU A 92 -6.31 8.53 14.34
N LEU A 93 -6.99 7.59 13.73
CA LEU A 93 -6.72 7.24 12.34
C LEU A 93 -7.18 8.35 11.42
N VAL A 94 -6.24 9.05 10.83
CA VAL A 94 -6.47 10.15 9.88
C VAL A 94 -5.76 9.81 8.59
N TRP A 95 -6.43 10.04 7.47
CA TRP A 95 -5.90 9.77 6.13
C TRP A 95 -5.47 11.06 5.44
N ALA A 96 -4.31 11.03 4.80
CA ALA A 96 -3.91 12.02 3.82
C ALA A 96 -4.02 11.41 2.43
N THR A 97 -4.19 12.24 1.41
CA THR A 97 -4.39 11.77 0.04
C THR A 97 -3.36 12.37 -0.88
N ILE A 98 -2.78 11.53 -1.75
CA ILE A 98 -1.91 11.96 -2.83
C ILE A 98 -2.61 11.65 -4.14
N LYS A 99 -2.69 12.65 -5.02
CA LYS A 99 -3.09 12.45 -6.41
C LYS A 99 -1.84 12.08 -7.20
N VAL A 100 -1.88 10.93 -7.79
CA VAL A 100 -0.74 10.37 -8.52
C VAL A 100 -0.72 10.88 -9.96
#